data_59329c07902c7a8bdbe1b78a2264dac7
#
_entry.id   59329c07902c7a8bdbe1b78a2264dac7
#
_cell.length_a   1.000
_cell.length_b   1.000
_cell.length_c   1.000
_cell.angle_alpha   90.00
_cell.angle_beta   90.00
_cell.angle_gamma   90.00
#
_symmetry.space_group_name_H-M   'P 1'
#
loop_
_entity.id
_entity.type
_entity.pdbx_description
1 polymer ?
#
loop_
_entity_poly.entity_id
_entity_poly.type
_entity_poly.pdbx_seq_one_letter_code
_entity_poly.pdbx_strand_id
1 'polypeptide(L)'
;MQVGVLAVQGAFAEHEHVLSELGVPCIELRNAGDLNKHYDALILPGGESTVQGKLLRDSDMFDTIKSQIEGGMPVLATCAGLILLAQHIEGDDTVHLGTLPVTVKRNAYGRQLGSFHTEAELRGIGEVPMTFIRAPYVAEASPDVDVLATVDDKIVAVKYGSQFALSFHPELDSDYRIHKAFVDSIQ
;
A
#
# COMPACT_ATOMS: atom_id res chain seq x y z
N MET A 1 16.22 -11.27 -6.42
CA MET A 1 15.00 -10.61 -5.92
C MET A 1 14.94 -9.21 -6.48
N GLN A 2 13.80 -8.80 -7.00
CA GLN A 2 13.56 -7.47 -7.57
C GLN A 2 12.12 -7.05 -7.26
N VAL A 3 11.89 -5.77 -6.93
CA VAL A 3 10.57 -5.25 -6.57
C VAL A 3 10.03 -4.40 -7.73
N GLY A 4 8.79 -4.66 -8.14
CA GLY A 4 8.05 -3.78 -9.05
C GLY A 4 7.38 -2.65 -8.26
N VAL A 5 7.62 -1.41 -8.64
CA VAL A 5 6.98 -0.24 -8.05
C VAL A 5 6.01 0.36 -9.06
N LEU A 6 4.72 0.42 -8.70
CA LEU A 6 3.72 1.05 -9.56
C LEU A 6 4.03 2.54 -9.69
N ALA A 7 4.40 2.98 -10.88
CA ALA A 7 4.91 4.33 -11.15
C ALA A 7 4.02 5.11 -12.12
N VAL A 8 2.70 4.93 -12.00
CA VAL A 8 1.72 5.67 -12.82
C VAL A 8 1.35 7.02 -12.22
N GLN A 9 1.36 7.13 -10.87
CA GLN A 9 1.07 8.36 -10.14
C GLN A 9 1.42 8.16 -8.66
N GLY A 10 1.87 9.19 -7.95
CA GLY A 10 2.07 9.21 -6.51
C GLY A 10 3.53 9.08 -6.06
N ALA A 11 3.75 8.63 -4.82
CA ALA A 11 5.03 8.62 -4.13
C ALA A 11 5.91 7.40 -4.49
N PHE A 12 6.01 7.04 -5.77
CA PHE A 12 6.80 5.88 -6.18
C PHE A 12 8.32 6.12 -6.04
N ALA A 13 8.80 7.32 -6.33
CA ALA A 13 10.22 7.66 -6.23
C ALA A 13 10.74 7.56 -4.78
N GLU A 14 9.91 7.88 -3.80
CA GLU A 14 10.24 7.76 -2.38
C GLU A 14 10.42 6.29 -1.98
N HIS A 15 9.53 5.40 -2.44
CA HIS A 15 9.70 3.95 -2.25
C HIS A 15 10.96 3.41 -2.91
N GLU A 16 11.26 3.87 -4.13
CA GLU A 16 12.48 3.48 -4.86
C GLU A 16 13.74 3.91 -4.11
N HIS A 17 13.71 5.12 -3.53
CA HIS A 17 14.80 5.61 -2.68
C HIS A 17 15.04 4.67 -1.49
N VAL A 18 13.98 4.31 -0.75
CA VAL A 18 14.11 3.39 0.39
C VAL A 18 14.63 2.02 -0.04
N LEU A 19 14.14 1.47 -1.15
CA LEU A 19 14.63 0.19 -1.68
C LEU A 19 16.12 0.28 -2.05
N SER A 20 16.55 1.41 -2.64
CA SER A 20 17.96 1.67 -2.96
C SER A 20 18.84 1.70 -1.71
N GLU A 21 18.40 2.37 -0.63
CA GLU A 21 19.10 2.39 0.65
C GLU A 21 19.21 0.99 1.29
N LEU A 22 18.23 0.14 1.04
CA LEU A 22 18.26 -1.26 1.47
C LEU A 22 19.04 -2.19 0.53
N GLY A 23 19.58 -1.67 -0.59
CA GLY A 23 20.29 -2.45 -1.59
C GLY A 23 19.41 -3.41 -2.38
N VAL A 24 18.11 -3.11 -2.50
CA VAL A 24 17.12 -3.92 -3.18
C VAL A 24 16.84 -3.36 -4.57
N PRO A 25 17.10 -4.11 -5.65
CA PRO A 25 16.74 -3.69 -7.00
C PRO A 25 15.25 -3.48 -7.16
N CYS A 26 14.86 -2.42 -7.86
CA CYS A 26 13.46 -2.19 -8.23
C CYS A 26 13.31 -1.84 -9.71
N ILE A 27 12.10 -1.97 -10.23
CA ILE A 27 11.70 -1.54 -11.55
C ILE A 27 10.41 -0.72 -11.48
N GLU A 28 10.34 0.33 -12.26
CA GLU A 28 9.10 1.07 -12.44
C GLU A 28 8.13 0.32 -13.35
N LEU A 29 6.88 0.24 -12.91
CA LEU A 29 5.76 -0.31 -13.69
C LEU A 29 4.88 0.85 -14.16
N ARG A 30 5.06 1.29 -15.40
CA ARG A 30 4.39 2.46 -15.99
C ARG A 30 3.34 2.10 -17.04
N ASN A 31 3.47 0.93 -17.64
CA ASN A 31 2.59 0.45 -18.72
C ASN A 31 2.56 -1.08 -18.76
N ALA A 32 1.65 -1.65 -19.57
CA ALA A 32 1.48 -3.09 -19.67
C ALA A 32 2.77 -3.84 -20.11
N GLY A 33 3.62 -3.20 -20.90
CA GLY A 33 4.90 -3.80 -21.33
C GLY A 33 5.87 -4.04 -20.15
N ASP A 34 5.82 -3.20 -19.13
CA ASP A 34 6.66 -3.34 -17.94
C ASP A 34 6.26 -4.56 -17.10
N LEU A 35 5.00 -4.98 -17.16
CA LEU A 35 4.51 -6.16 -16.43
C LEU A 35 5.06 -7.48 -16.96
N ASN A 36 5.67 -7.48 -18.15
CA ASN A 36 6.35 -8.65 -18.72
C ASN A 36 7.78 -8.83 -18.16
N LYS A 37 8.29 -7.85 -17.43
CA LYS A 37 9.59 -7.95 -16.74
C LYS A 37 9.45 -8.83 -15.50
N HIS A 38 10.55 -9.44 -15.08
CA HIS A 38 10.55 -10.21 -13.84
C HIS A 38 10.60 -9.29 -12.61
N TYR A 39 9.71 -9.53 -11.65
CA TYR A 39 9.76 -8.98 -10.30
C TYR A 39 9.08 -9.96 -9.34
N ASP A 40 9.53 -9.96 -8.09
CA ASP A 40 9.15 -10.94 -7.06
C ASP A 40 8.09 -10.39 -6.09
N ALA A 41 7.92 -9.08 -6.08
CA ALA A 41 6.96 -8.39 -5.21
C ALA A 41 6.53 -7.05 -5.83
N LEU A 42 5.46 -6.48 -5.30
CA LEU A 42 4.83 -5.26 -5.81
C LEU A 42 4.70 -4.21 -4.70
N ILE A 43 5.00 -2.95 -5.03
CA ILE A 43 4.64 -1.79 -4.20
C ILE A 43 3.58 -0.97 -4.90
N LEU A 44 2.47 -0.71 -4.18
CA LEU A 44 1.40 0.20 -4.59
C LEU A 44 1.51 1.48 -3.74
N PRO A 45 2.08 2.57 -4.27
CA PRO A 45 2.40 3.77 -3.50
C PRO A 45 1.17 4.60 -3.16
N GLY A 46 1.33 5.49 -2.19
CA GLY A 46 0.39 6.56 -1.92
C GLY A 46 0.24 7.51 -3.11
N GLY A 47 -0.89 8.22 -3.15
CA GLY A 47 -1.25 9.15 -4.23
C GLY A 47 -2.75 9.39 -4.25
N GLU A 48 -3.33 9.51 -5.44
CA GLU A 48 -4.76 9.65 -5.66
C GLU A 48 -5.36 8.34 -6.20
N SER A 49 -6.07 7.60 -5.35
CA SER A 49 -6.58 6.27 -5.68
C SER A 49 -7.51 6.24 -6.91
N THR A 50 -8.35 7.27 -7.08
CA THR A 50 -9.23 7.38 -8.25
C THR A 50 -8.41 7.54 -9.54
N VAL A 51 -7.37 8.38 -9.51
CA VAL A 51 -6.47 8.61 -10.65
C VAL A 51 -5.66 7.34 -10.94
N GLN A 52 -5.07 6.73 -9.91
CA GLN A 52 -4.31 5.48 -10.06
C GLN A 52 -5.18 4.37 -10.63
N GLY A 53 -6.40 4.18 -10.11
CA GLY A 53 -7.35 3.18 -10.62
C GLY A 53 -7.76 3.40 -12.07
N LYS A 54 -7.92 4.68 -12.48
CA LYS A 54 -8.18 5.03 -13.88
C LYS A 54 -6.96 4.72 -14.75
N LEU A 55 -5.76 5.16 -14.35
CA LEU A 55 -4.53 4.95 -15.11
C LEU A 55 -4.19 3.46 -15.27
N LEU A 56 -4.43 2.64 -14.25
CA LEU A 56 -4.27 1.18 -14.35
C LEU A 56 -5.14 0.57 -15.46
N ARG A 57 -6.38 1.05 -15.61
CA ARG A 57 -7.29 0.59 -16.67
C ARG A 57 -6.89 1.14 -18.04
N ASP A 58 -6.59 2.42 -18.11
CA ASP A 58 -6.23 3.11 -19.37
C ASP A 58 -4.91 2.57 -19.97
N SER A 59 -4.03 2.01 -19.14
CA SER A 59 -2.74 1.42 -19.55
C SER A 59 -2.73 -0.11 -19.68
N ASP A 60 -3.90 -0.74 -19.61
CA ASP A 60 -4.07 -2.20 -19.68
C ASP A 60 -3.27 -2.99 -18.61
N MET A 61 -3.01 -2.38 -17.46
CA MET A 61 -2.28 -3.00 -16.35
C MET A 61 -3.19 -3.67 -15.32
N PHE A 62 -4.45 -3.26 -15.25
CA PHE A 62 -5.36 -3.58 -14.15
C PHE A 62 -5.55 -5.08 -13.93
N ASP A 63 -5.95 -5.81 -14.96
CA ASP A 63 -6.27 -7.24 -14.85
C ASP A 63 -5.04 -8.08 -14.53
N THR A 64 -3.89 -7.73 -15.10
CA THR A 64 -2.63 -8.42 -14.83
C THR A 64 -2.19 -8.23 -13.38
N ILE A 65 -2.18 -6.99 -12.88
CA ILE A 65 -1.80 -6.70 -11.49
C ILE A 65 -2.76 -7.38 -10.52
N LYS A 66 -4.08 -7.30 -10.77
CA LYS A 66 -5.08 -7.99 -9.96
C LYS A 66 -4.82 -9.49 -9.90
N SER A 67 -4.62 -10.12 -11.04
CA SER A 67 -4.35 -11.55 -11.15
C SER A 67 -3.06 -11.97 -10.43
N GLN A 68 -2.01 -11.15 -10.51
CA GLN A 68 -0.75 -11.40 -9.78
C GLN A 68 -0.97 -11.37 -8.27
N ILE A 69 -1.72 -10.39 -7.74
CA ILE A 69 -2.03 -10.27 -6.32
C ILE A 69 -2.89 -11.44 -5.85
N GLU A 70 -3.93 -11.79 -6.60
CA GLU A 70 -4.78 -12.96 -6.31
C GLU A 70 -4.00 -14.28 -6.39
N GLY A 71 -2.96 -14.33 -7.22
CA GLY A 71 -2.01 -15.44 -7.31
C GLY A 71 -0.99 -15.52 -6.18
N GLY A 72 -1.03 -14.59 -5.22
CA GLY A 72 -0.19 -14.59 -4.03
C GLY A 72 1.08 -13.75 -4.12
N MET A 73 1.22 -12.88 -5.12
CA MET A 73 2.35 -11.95 -5.19
C MET A 73 2.41 -11.08 -3.92
N PRO A 74 3.57 -10.99 -3.26
CA PRO A 74 3.74 -10.10 -2.12
C PRO A 74 3.50 -8.64 -2.49
N VAL A 75 2.70 -7.94 -1.68
CA VAL A 75 2.34 -6.53 -1.93
C VAL A 75 2.57 -5.70 -0.67
N LEU A 76 3.23 -4.56 -0.83
CA LEU A 76 3.23 -3.45 0.12
C LEU A 76 2.40 -2.31 -0.49
N ALA A 77 1.31 -1.95 0.18
CA ALA A 77 0.43 -0.87 -0.26
C ALA A 77 0.38 0.24 0.80
N THR A 78 0.54 1.49 0.39
CA THR A 78 0.52 2.65 1.30
C THR A 78 -0.55 3.66 0.89
N CYS A 79 -1.30 4.18 1.85
CA CYS A 79 -2.32 5.22 1.67
C CYS A 79 -3.29 4.91 0.50
N ALA A 80 -3.13 5.54 -0.67
CA ALA A 80 -3.93 5.25 -1.85
C ALA A 80 -3.83 3.78 -2.29
N GLY A 81 -2.67 3.14 -2.11
CA GLY A 81 -2.48 1.72 -2.37
C GLY A 81 -3.39 0.83 -1.54
N LEU A 82 -3.60 1.14 -0.25
CA LEU A 82 -4.59 0.46 0.59
C LEU A 82 -6.01 0.60 0.01
N ILE A 83 -6.37 1.80 -0.47
CA ILE A 83 -7.69 2.04 -1.09
C ILE A 83 -7.84 1.21 -2.38
N LEU A 84 -6.77 1.09 -3.18
CA LEU A 84 -6.79 0.24 -4.39
C LEU A 84 -7.04 -1.24 -4.08
N LEU A 85 -6.51 -1.75 -2.97
CA LEU A 85 -6.68 -3.15 -2.57
C LEU A 85 -8.05 -3.42 -1.93
N ALA A 86 -8.68 -2.44 -1.27
CA ALA A 86 -9.90 -2.62 -0.49
C ALA A 86 -11.08 -3.14 -1.32
N GLN A 87 -11.86 -4.07 -0.76
CA GLN A 87 -13.09 -4.55 -1.38
C GLN A 87 -14.22 -3.52 -1.32
N HIS A 88 -14.22 -2.66 -0.30
CA HIS A 88 -15.23 -1.64 -0.11
C HIS A 88 -14.62 -0.30 0.29
N ILE A 89 -15.24 0.78 -0.19
CA ILE A 89 -14.93 2.16 0.21
C ILE A 89 -16.21 2.74 0.80
N GLU A 90 -16.17 3.20 2.05
CA GLU A 90 -17.35 3.77 2.73
C GLU A 90 -17.90 4.96 1.95
N GLY A 91 -19.19 4.88 1.59
CA GLY A 91 -19.89 5.92 0.84
C GLY A 91 -19.52 6.02 -0.65
N ASP A 92 -18.86 5.01 -1.20
CA ASP A 92 -18.48 4.96 -2.62
C ASP A 92 -18.61 3.52 -3.15
N ASP A 93 -19.33 3.36 -4.25
CA ASP A 93 -19.54 2.04 -4.87
C ASP A 93 -18.34 1.59 -5.74
N THR A 94 -17.32 2.43 -5.85
CA THR A 94 -16.12 2.11 -6.64
C THR A 94 -15.34 1.00 -5.99
N VAL A 95 -15.01 -0.03 -6.78
CA VAL A 95 -14.05 -1.08 -6.42
C VAL A 95 -12.90 -1.01 -7.42
N HIS A 96 -11.66 -0.89 -6.91
CA HIS A 96 -10.46 -0.98 -7.74
C HIS A 96 -10.02 -2.44 -7.86
N LEU A 97 -8.87 -2.82 -7.31
CA LEU A 97 -8.38 -4.20 -7.35
C LEU A 97 -9.24 -5.15 -6.51
N GLY A 98 -9.67 -4.71 -5.33
CA GLY A 98 -10.66 -5.43 -4.51
C GLY A 98 -10.16 -6.77 -3.95
N THR A 99 -8.86 -6.90 -3.71
CA THR A 99 -8.24 -8.17 -3.28
C THR A 99 -8.09 -8.30 -1.77
N LEU A 100 -8.27 -7.20 -1.04
CA LEU A 100 -8.15 -7.13 0.42
C LEU A 100 -9.54 -7.00 1.06
N PRO A 101 -9.98 -7.96 1.89
CA PRO A 101 -11.34 -7.98 2.45
C PRO A 101 -11.52 -7.00 3.62
N VAL A 102 -11.45 -5.72 3.30
CA VAL A 102 -11.66 -4.60 4.22
C VAL A 102 -12.58 -3.55 3.63
N THR A 103 -13.21 -2.76 4.50
CA THR A 103 -13.87 -1.50 4.15
C THR A 103 -12.96 -0.35 4.60
N VAL A 104 -12.61 0.54 3.69
CA VAL A 104 -11.81 1.74 4.01
C VAL A 104 -12.69 2.98 4.02
N LYS A 105 -12.33 3.93 4.88
CA LYS A 105 -12.89 5.28 4.89
C LYS A 105 -11.82 6.26 4.43
N ARG A 106 -12.14 7.02 3.36
CA ARG A 106 -11.23 8.04 2.82
C ARG A 106 -11.25 9.32 3.66
N ASN A 107 -10.14 10.08 3.62
CA ASN A 107 -10.01 11.42 4.24
C ASN A 107 -10.56 11.47 5.68
N ALA A 108 -10.21 10.48 6.45
CA ALA A 108 -10.86 10.16 7.71
C ALA A 108 -10.52 11.06 8.89
N TYR A 109 -9.52 11.93 8.75
CA TYR A 109 -9.01 12.76 9.83
C TYR A 109 -9.45 14.24 9.75
N GLY A 110 -10.41 14.56 8.85
CA GLY A 110 -10.97 15.90 8.69
C GLY A 110 -10.02 16.92 8.08
N ARG A 111 -10.57 18.11 7.74
CA ARG A 111 -9.79 19.15 7.03
C ARG A 111 -8.69 19.81 7.89
N GLN A 112 -8.81 19.80 9.21
CA GLN A 112 -7.85 20.45 10.14
C GLN A 112 -6.71 19.52 10.57
N LEU A 113 -6.88 18.19 10.48
CA LEU A 113 -5.89 17.18 10.83
C LEU A 113 -5.50 16.35 9.59
N GLY A 114 -5.50 16.97 8.42
CA GLY A 114 -5.24 16.28 7.14
C GLY A 114 -3.87 15.62 7.06
N SER A 115 -2.92 16.04 7.91
CA SER A 115 -1.58 15.46 7.98
C SER A 115 -1.07 15.53 9.41
N PHE A 116 -0.52 14.44 9.92
CA PHE A 116 0.11 14.38 11.23
C PHE A 116 1.17 13.28 11.27
N HIS A 117 2.02 13.35 12.28
CA HIS A 117 3.07 12.37 12.53
C HIS A 117 2.92 11.84 13.96
N THR A 118 3.11 10.54 14.13
CA THR A 118 3.11 9.87 15.44
C THR A 118 4.07 8.69 15.43
N GLU A 119 4.35 8.16 16.62
CA GLU A 119 4.99 6.86 16.78
C GLU A 119 3.98 5.89 17.40
N ALA A 120 3.91 4.69 16.87
CA ALA A 120 3.01 3.65 17.37
C ALA A 120 3.57 2.26 17.11
N GLU A 121 3.06 1.31 17.90
CA GLU A 121 3.42 -0.10 17.75
C GLU A 121 2.88 -0.68 16.44
N LEU A 122 3.76 -1.26 15.66
CA LEU A 122 3.42 -2.09 14.50
C LEU A 122 3.78 -3.54 14.83
N ARG A 123 2.77 -4.38 14.95
CA ARG A 123 2.93 -5.78 15.37
C ARG A 123 3.94 -6.52 14.48
N GLY A 124 4.96 -7.08 15.13
CA GLY A 124 6.05 -7.81 14.48
C GLY A 124 7.25 -6.96 14.09
N ILE A 125 7.18 -5.62 14.25
CA ILE A 125 8.29 -4.71 13.96
C ILE A 125 8.67 -3.88 15.19
N GLY A 126 7.69 -3.49 16.02
CA GLY A 126 7.89 -2.63 17.19
C GLY A 126 7.37 -1.21 16.93
N GLU A 127 7.73 -0.28 17.82
CA GLU A 127 7.37 1.13 17.66
C GLU A 127 8.08 1.74 16.46
N VAL A 128 7.30 2.34 15.55
CA VAL A 128 7.77 2.95 14.30
C VAL A 128 7.13 4.32 14.09
N PRO A 129 7.82 5.24 13.40
CA PRO A 129 7.21 6.49 12.97
C PRO A 129 6.13 6.24 11.92
N MET A 130 5.05 6.99 12.01
CA MET A 130 3.91 6.92 11.09
C MET A 130 3.53 8.31 10.63
N THR A 131 3.78 8.61 9.37
CA THR A 131 3.42 9.87 8.71
C THR A 131 2.12 9.71 7.94
N PHE A 132 1.08 10.43 8.36
CA PHE A 132 -0.25 10.42 7.76
C PHE A 132 -0.46 11.69 6.93
N ILE A 133 -0.90 11.55 5.68
CA ILE A 133 -1.23 12.67 4.78
C ILE A 133 -2.60 12.39 4.19
N ARG A 134 -3.63 13.10 4.66
CA ARG A 134 -5.04 12.90 4.23
C ARG A 134 -5.42 11.41 4.15
N ALA A 135 -4.95 10.67 5.15
CA ALA A 135 -4.93 9.23 5.14
C ALA A 135 -6.33 8.62 5.23
N PRO A 136 -6.54 7.46 4.60
CA PRO A 136 -7.69 6.60 4.92
C PRO A 136 -7.47 5.91 6.27
N TYR A 137 -8.48 5.21 6.77
CA TYR A 137 -8.30 4.12 7.73
C TYR A 137 -9.18 2.94 7.36
N VAL A 138 -8.91 1.78 7.93
CA VAL A 138 -9.75 0.59 7.78
C VAL A 138 -10.88 0.68 8.79
N ALA A 139 -12.10 0.89 8.29
CA ALA A 139 -13.31 0.98 9.12
C ALA A 139 -13.79 -0.40 9.57
N GLU A 140 -13.70 -1.39 8.69
CA GLU A 140 -14.05 -2.78 8.95
C GLU A 140 -13.04 -3.72 8.30
N ALA A 141 -12.71 -4.81 8.97
CA ALA A 141 -11.85 -5.87 8.46
C ALA A 141 -12.51 -7.24 8.68
N SER A 142 -12.44 -8.10 7.68
CA SER A 142 -12.87 -9.50 7.83
C SER A 142 -12.07 -10.23 8.91
N PRO A 143 -12.63 -11.28 9.55
CA PRO A 143 -11.95 -11.97 10.66
C PRO A 143 -10.61 -12.61 10.31
N ASP A 144 -10.35 -12.89 9.04
CA ASP A 144 -9.12 -13.46 8.49
C ASP A 144 -8.07 -12.41 8.13
N VAL A 145 -8.37 -11.12 8.33
CA VAL A 145 -7.42 -10.02 8.19
C VAL A 145 -6.73 -9.75 9.52
N ASP A 146 -5.42 -9.79 9.50
CA ASP A 146 -4.60 -9.44 10.66
C ASP A 146 -4.51 -7.92 10.83
N VAL A 147 -4.99 -7.39 11.95
CA VAL A 147 -4.76 -5.99 12.35
C VAL A 147 -3.37 -5.88 12.95
N LEU A 148 -2.53 -5.04 12.37
CA LEU A 148 -1.13 -4.86 12.78
C LEU A 148 -0.88 -3.60 13.59
N ALA A 149 -1.65 -2.53 13.36
CA ALA A 149 -1.55 -1.29 14.12
C ALA A 149 -2.88 -0.55 14.19
N THR A 150 -3.08 0.12 15.32
CA THR A 150 -4.22 1.00 15.58
C THR A 150 -3.68 2.32 16.15
N VAL A 151 -4.18 3.44 15.64
CA VAL A 151 -3.87 4.79 16.13
C VAL A 151 -5.19 5.53 16.35
N ASP A 152 -5.40 6.10 17.52
CA ASP A 152 -6.65 6.79 17.91
C ASP A 152 -7.90 5.93 17.60
N ASP A 153 -7.88 4.68 18.04
CA ASP A 153 -8.94 3.67 17.81
C ASP A 153 -9.26 3.35 16.34
N LYS A 154 -8.41 3.79 15.40
CA LYS A 154 -8.55 3.51 13.98
C LYS A 154 -7.51 2.49 13.53
N ILE A 155 -7.94 1.49 12.78
CA ILE A 155 -7.03 0.50 12.18
C ILE A 155 -6.27 1.17 11.04
N VAL A 156 -4.93 1.20 11.15
CA VAL A 156 -4.04 1.90 10.21
C VAL A 156 -3.05 0.98 9.51
N ALA A 157 -2.97 -0.28 9.92
CA ALA A 157 -2.15 -1.29 9.25
C ALA A 157 -2.79 -2.67 9.36
N VAL A 158 -2.83 -3.38 8.24
CA VAL A 158 -3.39 -4.73 8.14
C VAL A 158 -2.52 -5.62 7.28
N LYS A 159 -2.67 -6.95 7.49
CA LYS A 159 -2.09 -7.97 6.63
C LYS A 159 -3.16 -9.01 6.27
N TYR A 160 -3.18 -9.41 5.00
CA TYR A 160 -4.02 -10.48 4.50
C TYR A 160 -3.23 -11.33 3.50
N GLY A 161 -2.93 -12.56 3.85
CA GLY A 161 -2.03 -13.40 3.05
C GLY A 161 -0.68 -12.70 2.85
N SER A 162 -0.31 -12.47 1.59
CA SER A 162 0.91 -11.76 1.18
C SER A 162 0.73 -10.25 0.99
N GLN A 163 -0.47 -9.71 1.26
CA GLN A 163 -0.77 -8.29 1.14
C GLN A 163 -0.55 -7.57 2.46
N PHE A 164 0.32 -6.57 2.46
CA PHE A 164 0.65 -5.70 3.58
C PHE A 164 0.16 -4.29 3.24
N ALA A 165 -0.81 -3.77 3.97
CA ALA A 165 -1.48 -2.52 3.62
C ALA A 165 -1.51 -1.55 4.80
N LEU A 166 -1.04 -0.32 4.54
CA LEU A 166 -0.83 0.74 5.51
C LEU A 166 -1.61 2.00 5.13
N SER A 167 -2.17 2.69 6.12
CA SER A 167 -2.81 4.00 5.93
C SER A 167 -1.81 5.13 5.79
N PHE A 168 -0.61 4.98 6.34
CA PHE A 168 0.44 5.99 6.44
C PHE A 168 1.54 5.76 5.39
N HIS A 169 2.52 6.65 5.38
CA HIS A 169 3.60 6.75 4.41
C HIS A 169 4.96 6.42 5.04
N PRO A 170 5.36 5.15 5.17
CA PRO A 170 6.67 4.79 5.70
C PRO A 170 7.83 5.24 4.80
N GLU A 171 7.55 5.49 3.51
CA GLU A 171 8.53 5.97 2.53
C GLU A 171 8.98 7.42 2.78
N LEU A 172 8.25 8.17 3.61
CA LEU A 172 8.59 9.56 3.97
C LEU A 172 9.40 9.66 5.26
N ASP A 173 9.53 8.57 5.99
CA ASP A 173 10.30 8.52 7.23
C ASP A 173 11.71 7.96 6.99
N SER A 174 12.63 8.24 7.91
CA SER A 174 14.01 7.72 7.86
C SER A 174 14.16 6.32 8.48
N ASP A 175 13.06 5.72 8.92
CA ASP A 175 13.03 4.37 9.48
C ASP A 175 12.58 3.37 8.41
N TYR A 176 13.50 2.57 7.91
CA TYR A 176 13.27 1.63 6.81
C TYR A 176 12.85 0.23 7.27
N ARG A 177 12.59 0.01 8.58
CA ARG A 177 12.24 -1.31 9.12
C ARG A 177 10.99 -1.92 8.49
N ILE A 178 10.01 -1.11 8.09
CA ILE A 178 8.78 -1.59 7.43
C ILE A 178 9.12 -2.16 6.04
N HIS A 179 9.84 -1.39 5.21
CA HIS A 179 10.27 -1.88 3.90
C HIS A 179 11.19 -3.09 4.03
N LYS A 180 12.11 -3.07 5.01
CA LYS A 180 12.98 -4.22 5.28
C LYS A 180 12.18 -5.46 5.65
N ALA A 181 11.20 -5.34 6.55
CA ALA A 181 10.34 -6.47 6.93
C ALA A 181 9.51 -7.01 5.76
N PHE A 182 9.03 -6.12 4.88
CA PHE A 182 8.37 -6.51 3.64
C PHE A 182 9.33 -7.30 2.73
N VAL A 183 10.50 -6.75 2.46
CA VAL A 183 11.53 -7.40 1.62
C VAL A 183 11.95 -8.75 2.19
N ASP A 184 12.17 -8.84 3.50
CA ASP A 184 12.53 -10.10 4.18
C ASP A 184 11.40 -11.16 4.11
N SER A 185 10.15 -10.75 3.84
CA SER A 185 9.01 -11.65 3.68
C SER A 185 8.86 -12.23 2.27
N ILE A 186 9.62 -11.74 1.31
CA ILE A 186 9.61 -12.22 -0.09
C ILE A 186 10.46 -13.50 -0.13
N GLN A 187 9.84 -14.61 -0.41
CA GLN A 187 10.49 -15.93 -0.49
C GLN A 187 10.89 -16.29 -1.93
#